data_734802b8641faffeef90e4a7521393bf
#
_entry.id   734802b8641faffeef90e4a7521393bf
#
_cell.length_a   1.000
_cell.length_b   1.000
_cell.length_c   1.000
_cell.angle_alpha   90.00
_cell.angle_beta   90.00
_cell.angle_gamma   90.00
#
_symmetry.space_group_name_H-M   'P 1'
#
loop_
_entity.id
_entity.type
_entity.pdbx_description
1 polymer ?
#
loop_
_entity_poly.entity_id
_entity_poly.type
_entity_poly.pdbx_seq_one_letter_code
_entity_poly.pdbx_strand_id
1 'polypeptide(L)'
;VRSDGDSDEYEFSNHLYNRGSKLESISGAIYSDWTDNFSTEVRVGYLDLENDVRSIGGNDFGEIQIRTDRGVTVYLGGDDSRQSNKLAYDQLDLSFRANYDAGNHSLLFGAEHRNLDIFNLFVQHTETELRFNGIDEFEAGLVDRIYYNNSPSQNPVDAAADWGYAI
;
A
#
# COMPACT_ATOMS: atom_id res chain seq x y z
N VAL A 1 -8.98 14.28 -3.71
CA VAL A 1 -10.14 13.70 -3.02
C VAL A 1 -10.65 12.55 -3.86
N ARG A 2 -10.94 11.45 -3.23
CA ARG A 2 -11.45 10.22 -3.86
C ARG A 2 -12.62 9.66 -3.08
N SER A 3 -13.43 8.88 -3.76
CA SER A 3 -14.53 8.09 -3.31
C SER A 3 -14.37 6.69 -3.88
N ASP A 4 -14.78 5.69 -3.15
CA ASP A 4 -14.87 4.30 -3.64
C ASP A 4 -16.33 3.96 -4.01
N GLY A 5 -17.26 4.94 -3.93
CA GLY A 5 -18.68 4.76 -4.13
C GLY A 5 -19.07 4.23 -5.51
N ASP A 6 -20.10 3.41 -5.52
CA ASP A 6 -20.75 2.84 -6.69
C ASP A 6 -22.10 3.53 -6.94
N SER A 7 -22.83 3.13 -7.98
CA SER A 7 -24.11 3.77 -8.40
C SER A 7 -25.22 3.68 -7.36
N ASP A 8 -25.13 2.74 -6.44
CA ASP A 8 -26.07 2.48 -5.33
C ASP A 8 -25.52 2.90 -3.95
N GLU A 9 -24.47 3.73 -3.96
CA GLU A 9 -23.85 4.29 -2.78
C GLU A 9 -23.98 5.82 -2.78
N TYR A 10 -24.20 6.38 -1.62
CA TYR A 10 -24.29 7.81 -1.41
C TYR A 10 -23.34 8.24 -0.29
N GLU A 11 -22.21 8.81 -0.66
CA GLU A 11 -21.16 9.22 0.26
C GLU A 11 -21.27 10.69 0.63
N PHE A 12 -21.30 10.99 1.92
CA PHE A 12 -21.14 12.35 2.40
C PHE A 12 -19.68 12.78 2.32
N SER A 13 -19.43 14.08 2.30
CA SER A 13 -18.09 14.65 2.12
C SER A 13 -17.08 14.22 3.18
N ASN A 14 -17.54 13.87 4.38
CA ASN A 14 -16.67 13.36 5.45
C ASN A 14 -16.28 11.87 5.27
N HIS A 15 -16.95 11.15 4.37
CA HIS A 15 -16.56 9.78 4.00
C HIS A 15 -15.45 9.75 2.95
N LEU A 16 -15.28 10.82 2.23
CA LEU A 16 -14.24 10.93 1.18
C LEU A 16 -12.82 10.88 1.78
N TYR A 17 -11.84 10.58 0.95
CA TYR A 17 -10.45 10.51 1.36
C TYR A 17 -9.48 11.19 0.38
N ASN A 18 -8.31 11.52 0.87
CA ASN A 18 -7.16 11.94 0.08
C ASN A 18 -6.17 10.78 -0.03
N ARG A 19 -5.65 10.56 -1.22
CA ARG A 19 -4.57 9.59 -1.45
C ARG A 19 -3.45 10.24 -2.22
N GLY A 20 -2.24 10.13 -1.70
CA GLY A 20 -1.02 10.56 -2.33
C GLY A 20 0.03 9.47 -2.32
N SER A 21 0.93 9.47 -3.30
CA SER A 21 2.10 8.60 -3.31
C SER A 21 3.31 9.45 -3.67
N LYS A 22 4.39 9.26 -2.94
CA LYS A 22 5.71 9.80 -3.25
C LYS A 22 6.60 8.64 -3.63
N LEU A 23 7.19 8.71 -4.82
CA LEU A 23 8.17 7.74 -5.30
C LEU A 23 9.46 8.49 -5.60
N GLU A 24 10.53 8.08 -4.95
CA GLU A 24 11.88 8.55 -5.23
C GLU A 24 12.73 7.37 -5.68
N SER A 25 13.45 7.51 -6.76
CA SER A 25 14.35 6.46 -7.22
C SER A 25 15.62 7.04 -7.81
N ILE A 26 16.72 6.35 -7.55
CA ILE A 26 18.01 6.62 -8.16
C ILE A 26 18.63 5.32 -8.62
N SER A 27 19.26 5.34 -9.79
CA SER A 27 19.99 4.19 -10.28
C SER A 27 21.23 4.60 -11.05
N GLY A 28 22.22 3.71 -11.06
CA GLY A 28 23.45 3.90 -11.79
C GLY A 28 23.98 2.58 -12.32
N ALA A 29 24.75 2.65 -13.38
CA ALA A 29 25.44 1.50 -13.96
C ALA A 29 26.86 1.88 -14.39
N ILE A 30 27.78 0.94 -14.20
CA ILE A 30 29.16 1.03 -14.67
C ILE A 30 29.37 -0.14 -15.61
N TYR A 31 29.78 0.17 -16.83
CA TYR A 31 30.16 -0.79 -17.85
C TYR A 31 31.67 -0.70 -18.04
N SER A 32 32.37 -1.82 -18.08
CA SER A 32 33.81 -1.87 -18.22
C SER A 32 34.21 -2.95 -19.20
N ASP A 33 34.88 -2.55 -20.27
CA ASP A 33 35.51 -3.44 -21.22
C ASP A 33 36.99 -3.56 -20.83
N TRP A 34 37.37 -4.69 -20.26
CA TRP A 34 38.73 -4.92 -19.75
C TRP A 34 39.66 -5.41 -20.82
N THR A 35 39.13 -6.21 -21.73
CA THR A 35 39.83 -6.74 -22.90
C THR A 35 38.80 -6.91 -24.04
N ASP A 36 39.29 -7.24 -25.24
CA ASP A 36 38.39 -7.49 -26.42
C ASP A 36 37.41 -8.64 -26.15
N ASN A 37 37.67 -9.49 -25.18
CA ASN A 37 36.85 -10.67 -24.89
C ASN A 37 36.33 -10.73 -23.45
N PHE A 38 36.55 -9.69 -22.64
CA PHE A 38 36.06 -9.66 -21.25
C PHE A 38 35.46 -8.30 -20.88
N SER A 39 34.21 -8.30 -20.49
CA SER A 39 33.50 -7.12 -20.01
C SER A 39 32.71 -7.41 -18.72
N THR A 40 32.47 -6.35 -17.97
CA THR A 40 31.68 -6.41 -16.76
C THR A 40 30.68 -5.26 -16.69
N GLU A 41 29.57 -5.51 -16.00
CA GLU A 41 28.54 -4.54 -15.70
C GLU A 41 28.21 -4.61 -14.20
N VAL A 42 28.19 -3.46 -13.55
CA VAL A 42 27.70 -3.30 -12.18
C VAL A 42 26.53 -2.32 -12.20
N ARG A 43 25.41 -2.68 -11.62
CA ARG A 43 24.28 -1.78 -11.43
C ARG A 43 23.95 -1.65 -9.96
N VAL A 44 23.52 -0.46 -9.58
CA VAL A 44 22.91 -0.16 -8.29
C VAL A 44 21.63 0.62 -8.52
N GLY A 45 20.58 0.26 -7.81
CA GLY A 45 19.31 0.98 -7.80
C GLY A 45 18.82 1.12 -6.36
N TYR A 46 18.27 2.27 -6.04
CA TYR A 46 17.55 2.51 -4.81
C TYR A 46 16.21 3.12 -5.13
N LEU A 47 15.17 2.65 -4.45
CA LEU A 47 13.81 3.12 -4.58
C LEU A 47 13.21 3.29 -3.20
N ASP A 48 12.54 4.42 -2.98
CA ASP A 48 11.74 4.72 -1.80
C ASP A 48 10.32 5.07 -2.24
N LEU A 49 9.33 4.40 -1.66
CA LEU A 49 7.92 4.67 -1.91
C LEU A 49 7.18 4.90 -0.60
N GLU A 50 6.46 6.00 -0.55
CA GLU A 50 5.54 6.33 0.52
C GLU A 50 4.15 6.58 -0.05
N ASN A 51 3.15 5.85 0.44
CA ASN A 51 1.74 6.04 0.09
C ASN A 51 1.00 6.49 1.34
N ASP A 52 0.47 7.71 1.30
CA ASP A 52 -0.29 8.32 2.39
C ASP A 52 -1.78 8.38 2.01
N VAL A 53 -2.60 7.82 2.87
CA VAL A 53 -4.06 7.83 2.73
C VAL A 53 -4.65 8.49 3.95
N ARG A 54 -5.49 9.51 3.75
CA ARG A 54 -6.12 10.26 4.84
C ARG A 54 -7.62 10.38 4.61
N SER A 55 -8.39 9.84 5.54
CA SER A 55 -9.83 10.10 5.62
C SER A 55 -10.08 11.60 5.86
N ILE A 56 -11.01 12.19 5.11
CA ILE A 56 -11.43 13.59 5.30
C ILE A 56 -12.23 13.72 6.59
N GLY A 57 -12.99 12.68 6.95
CA GLY A 57 -13.72 12.61 8.21
C GLY A 57 -12.85 12.45 9.45
N GLY A 58 -11.53 12.22 9.27
CA GLY A 58 -10.60 12.01 10.37
C GLY A 58 -10.62 10.58 10.92
N ASN A 59 -9.94 10.40 12.06
CA ASN A 59 -9.73 9.10 12.71
C ASN A 59 -10.29 9.07 14.15
N ASP A 60 -11.17 9.98 14.47
CA ASP A 60 -11.78 10.13 15.81
C ASP A 60 -13.27 9.78 15.84
N PHE A 61 -13.79 9.35 14.69
CA PHE A 61 -15.18 8.95 14.54
C PHE A 61 -15.31 7.83 13.49
N GLY A 62 -16.09 6.80 13.83
CA GLY A 62 -16.30 5.64 13.00
C GLY A 62 -17.16 5.88 11.76
N GLU A 63 -17.20 4.90 10.88
CA GLU A 63 -18.07 4.86 9.72
C GLU A 63 -19.49 4.55 10.13
N ILE A 64 -20.46 5.22 9.51
CA ILE A 64 -21.88 4.90 9.61
C ILE A 64 -22.42 4.54 8.23
N GLN A 65 -23.04 3.36 8.13
CA GLN A 65 -23.73 2.87 6.95
C GLN A 65 -25.24 2.80 7.23
N ILE A 66 -26.02 3.46 6.38
CA ILE A 66 -27.48 3.41 6.46
C ILE A 66 -28.01 2.78 5.17
N ARG A 67 -28.62 1.60 5.27
CA ARG A 67 -29.25 0.91 4.15
C ARG A 67 -30.66 1.43 3.96
N THR A 68 -30.95 1.94 2.78
CA THR A 68 -32.29 2.44 2.49
C THR A 68 -33.16 1.37 1.86
N ASP A 69 -34.48 1.52 1.92
CA ASP A 69 -35.48 0.63 1.29
C ASP A 69 -35.31 0.54 -0.23
N ARG A 70 -34.61 1.48 -0.84
CA ARG A 70 -34.36 1.52 -2.29
C ARG A 70 -33.11 0.78 -2.71
N GLY A 71 -32.44 0.11 -1.78
CA GLY A 71 -31.19 -0.60 -2.04
C GLY A 71 -29.94 0.30 -2.11
N VAL A 72 -30.09 1.58 -1.79
CA VAL A 72 -28.97 2.53 -1.70
C VAL A 72 -28.40 2.50 -0.30
N THR A 73 -27.07 2.50 -0.17
CA THR A 73 -26.39 2.67 1.10
C THR A 73 -25.86 4.09 1.21
N VAL A 74 -26.15 4.73 2.34
CA VAL A 74 -25.64 6.07 2.69
C VAL A 74 -24.47 5.91 3.65
N TYR A 75 -23.34 6.53 3.31
CA TYR A 75 -22.11 6.52 4.10
C TYR A 75 -21.85 7.87 4.75
N LEU A 76 -21.59 7.85 6.06
CA LEU A 76 -21.26 9.00 6.90
C LEU A 76 -20.02 8.66 7.74
N GLY A 77 -19.29 9.67 8.18
CA GLY A 77 -18.07 9.48 8.97
C GLY A 77 -16.87 9.18 8.10
N GLY A 78 -15.74 8.88 8.73
CA GLY A 78 -14.52 8.53 8.01
C GLY A 78 -14.62 7.14 7.38
N ASP A 79 -14.12 7.00 6.15
CA ASP A 79 -14.04 5.69 5.49
C ASP A 79 -13.19 4.73 6.33
N ASP A 80 -13.82 3.66 6.78
CA ASP A 80 -13.26 2.61 7.62
C ASP A 80 -11.93 2.03 7.07
N SER A 81 -11.88 1.85 5.75
CA SER A 81 -10.71 1.31 5.06
C SER A 81 -9.57 2.34 4.90
N ARG A 82 -9.79 3.60 5.25
CA ARG A 82 -8.82 4.70 5.03
C ARG A 82 -8.32 5.33 6.33
N GLN A 83 -8.92 4.99 7.45
CA GLN A 83 -8.53 5.54 8.75
C GLN A 83 -7.18 5.02 9.24
N SER A 84 -6.90 3.73 8.99
CA SER A 84 -5.63 3.08 9.33
C SER A 84 -5.04 2.38 8.10
N ASN A 85 -4.55 3.19 7.14
CA ASN A 85 -4.04 2.70 5.87
C ASN A 85 -2.78 3.48 5.47
N LYS A 86 -1.64 2.81 5.51
CA LYS A 86 -0.35 3.35 5.07
C LYS A 86 0.51 2.25 4.48
N LEU A 87 1.14 2.51 3.34
CA LEU A 87 2.14 1.65 2.74
C LEU A 87 3.40 2.47 2.49
N ALA A 88 4.52 1.97 2.98
CA ALA A 88 5.82 2.50 2.63
C ALA A 88 6.78 1.32 2.39
N TYR A 89 7.70 1.47 1.47
CA TYR A 89 8.80 0.53 1.32
C TYR A 89 10.00 1.18 0.67
N ASP A 90 11.16 0.70 1.03
CA ASP A 90 12.39 0.99 0.32
C ASP A 90 13.05 -0.29 -0.21
N GLN A 91 13.76 -0.15 -1.31
CA GLN A 91 14.38 -1.26 -2.01
C GLN A 91 15.77 -0.88 -2.50
N LEU A 92 16.76 -1.70 -2.16
CA LEU A 92 18.10 -1.64 -2.71
C LEU A 92 18.32 -2.82 -3.67
N ASP A 93 18.65 -2.51 -4.90
CA ASP A 93 19.01 -3.49 -5.92
C ASP A 93 20.49 -3.36 -6.26
N LEU A 94 21.23 -4.47 -6.22
CA LEU A 94 22.60 -4.58 -6.69
C LEU A 94 22.66 -5.69 -7.72
N SER A 95 23.29 -5.45 -8.85
CA SER A 95 23.57 -6.50 -9.82
C SER A 95 24.99 -6.41 -10.39
N PHE A 96 25.54 -7.56 -10.65
CA PHE A 96 26.84 -7.74 -11.32
C PHE A 96 26.66 -8.74 -12.45
N ARG A 97 27.23 -8.42 -13.60
CA ARG A 97 27.33 -9.31 -14.75
C ARG A 97 28.73 -9.28 -15.30
N ALA A 98 29.21 -10.42 -15.78
CA ALA A 98 30.49 -10.57 -16.46
C ALA A 98 30.30 -11.43 -17.71
N ASN A 99 30.76 -10.93 -18.85
CA ASN A 99 30.80 -11.64 -20.13
C ASN A 99 32.24 -12.00 -20.44
N TYR A 100 32.45 -13.24 -20.88
CA TYR A 100 33.76 -13.70 -21.33
C TYR A 100 33.64 -14.57 -22.56
N ASP A 101 34.28 -14.14 -23.63
CA ASP A 101 34.34 -14.88 -24.90
C ASP A 101 35.59 -15.73 -24.94
N ALA A 102 35.44 -17.05 -24.86
CA ALA A 102 36.50 -18.05 -24.89
C ALA A 102 36.49 -18.81 -26.20
N GLY A 103 37.00 -18.18 -27.27
CA GLY A 103 37.03 -18.74 -28.59
C GLY A 103 35.63 -18.90 -29.20
N ASN A 104 35.13 -20.12 -29.31
CA ASN A 104 33.77 -20.40 -29.81
C ASN A 104 32.69 -20.41 -28.74
N HIS A 105 33.02 -20.09 -27.48
CA HIS A 105 32.14 -20.08 -26.35
C HIS A 105 31.98 -18.66 -25.80
N SER A 106 30.74 -18.25 -25.53
CA SER A 106 30.42 -17.02 -24.81
C SER A 106 29.86 -17.42 -23.44
N LEU A 107 30.49 -16.93 -22.39
CA LEU A 107 30.13 -17.25 -21.02
C LEU A 107 29.57 -15.99 -20.34
N LEU A 108 28.41 -16.13 -19.69
CA LEU A 108 27.79 -15.10 -18.89
C LEU A 108 27.76 -15.54 -17.42
N PHE A 109 28.30 -14.72 -16.56
CA PHE A 109 28.20 -14.86 -15.10
C PHE A 109 27.42 -13.69 -14.54
N GLY A 110 26.62 -13.94 -13.51
CA GLY A 110 25.86 -12.87 -12.85
C GLY A 110 25.54 -13.18 -11.40
N ALA A 111 25.36 -12.11 -10.65
CA ALA A 111 24.84 -12.15 -9.29
C ALA A 111 23.92 -10.94 -9.08
N GLU A 112 22.83 -11.15 -8.39
CA GLU A 112 21.87 -10.10 -8.03
C GLU A 112 21.59 -10.18 -6.54
N HIS A 113 21.47 -9.02 -5.91
CA HIS A 113 21.04 -8.87 -4.52
C HIS A 113 19.96 -7.82 -4.46
N ARG A 114 18.85 -8.17 -3.82
CA ARG A 114 17.76 -7.24 -3.53
C ARG A 114 17.50 -7.24 -2.04
N ASN A 115 17.46 -6.06 -1.46
CA ASN A 115 16.97 -5.84 -0.11
C ASN A 115 15.69 -5.01 -0.20
N LEU A 116 14.62 -5.49 0.42
CA LEU A 116 13.32 -4.83 0.44
C LEU A 116 12.88 -4.71 1.90
N ASP A 117 12.61 -3.48 2.33
CA ASP A 117 12.04 -3.16 3.64
C ASP A 117 10.64 -2.60 3.43
N ILE A 118 9.62 -3.24 4.03
CA ILE A 118 8.21 -2.89 3.81
C ILE A 118 7.55 -2.57 5.14
N PHE A 119 6.90 -1.41 5.17
CA PHE A 119 5.94 -1.03 6.17
C PHE A 119 4.54 -1.05 5.55
N ASN A 120 3.65 -1.90 6.05
CA ASN A 120 2.26 -1.97 5.60
C ASN A 120 1.31 -1.93 6.79
N LEU A 121 0.52 -0.88 6.86
CA LEU A 121 -0.57 -0.72 7.79
C LEU A 121 -1.88 -0.76 7.02
N PHE A 122 -2.71 -1.77 7.27
CA PHE A 122 -4.09 -1.81 6.81
C PHE A 122 -4.94 -2.50 7.87
N VAL A 123 -5.64 -1.69 8.65
CA VAL A 123 -6.50 -2.17 9.74
C VAL A 123 -7.87 -1.52 9.61
N GLN A 124 -8.90 -2.31 9.36
CA GLN A 124 -10.28 -1.83 9.30
C GLN A 124 -10.90 -1.79 10.70
N HIS A 125 -11.97 -1.02 10.83
CA HIS A 125 -12.79 -0.87 12.05
C HIS A 125 -12.05 -0.37 13.28
N THR A 126 -10.96 0.38 13.08
CA THR A 126 -10.19 0.94 14.20
C THR A 126 -11.01 1.94 15.02
N GLU A 127 -11.90 2.68 14.34
CA GLU A 127 -12.80 3.67 14.97
C GLU A 127 -14.26 3.18 14.99
N THR A 128 -14.48 1.88 14.73
CA THR A 128 -15.81 1.25 14.66
C THR A 128 -16.57 1.56 13.38
N GLU A 129 -17.40 0.62 12.95
CA GLU A 129 -18.40 0.79 11.88
C GLU A 129 -19.79 0.46 12.46
N LEU A 130 -20.74 1.34 12.25
CA LEU A 130 -22.13 1.16 12.67
C LEU A 130 -23.02 1.01 11.46
N ARG A 131 -23.84 -0.05 11.41
CA ARG A 131 -24.83 -0.29 10.35
C ARG A 131 -26.25 -0.16 10.84
N PHE A 132 -27.07 0.52 10.04
CA PHE A 132 -28.50 0.70 10.25
C PHE A 132 -29.27 0.16 9.04
N ASN A 133 -30.40 -0.49 9.27
CA ASN A 133 -31.22 -1.06 8.20
C ASN A 133 -32.25 -0.08 7.61
N GLY A 134 -32.26 1.16 8.06
CA GLY A 134 -33.14 2.21 7.56
C GLY A 134 -32.81 3.56 8.16
N ILE A 135 -33.44 4.60 7.61
CA ILE A 135 -33.33 5.98 8.11
C ILE A 135 -34.03 6.09 9.46
N ASP A 136 -35.19 5.45 9.62
CA ASP A 136 -35.97 5.50 10.85
C ASP A 136 -35.21 4.83 12.00
N GLU A 137 -34.51 3.71 11.75
CA GLU A 137 -33.64 3.03 12.70
C GLU A 137 -32.43 3.91 13.09
N PHE A 138 -31.87 4.62 12.08
CA PHE A 138 -30.80 5.56 12.34
C PHE A 138 -31.26 6.72 13.23
N GLU A 139 -32.40 7.34 12.94
CA GLU A 139 -32.99 8.41 13.75
C GLU A 139 -33.32 7.94 15.18
N ALA A 140 -33.76 6.69 15.31
CA ALA A 140 -34.08 6.07 16.62
C ALA A 140 -32.82 5.56 17.36
N GLY A 141 -31.63 5.58 16.74
CA GLY A 141 -30.40 5.05 17.32
C GLY A 141 -30.37 3.52 17.43
N LEU A 142 -31.19 2.82 16.62
CA LEU A 142 -31.29 1.36 16.65
C LEU A 142 -30.30 0.74 15.69
N VAL A 143 -29.09 0.47 16.17
CA VAL A 143 -28.01 -0.13 15.39
C VAL A 143 -28.31 -1.60 15.10
N ASP A 144 -28.22 -2.01 13.82
CA ASP A 144 -28.33 -3.41 13.39
C ASP A 144 -27.04 -4.18 13.64
N ARG A 145 -25.90 -3.61 13.28
CA ARG A 145 -24.57 -4.21 13.47
C ARG A 145 -23.52 -3.20 13.88
N ILE A 146 -22.58 -3.68 14.69
CA ILE A 146 -21.38 -2.96 15.09
C ILE A 146 -20.19 -3.82 14.68
N TYR A 147 -19.27 -3.24 13.88
CA TYR A 147 -17.98 -3.82 13.62
C TYR A 147 -16.91 -3.03 14.38
N TYR A 148 -15.98 -3.73 14.95
CA TYR A 148 -14.87 -3.12 15.68
C TYR A 148 -13.64 -4.01 15.62
N ASN A 149 -12.48 -3.40 15.74
CA ASN A 149 -11.21 -4.12 15.76
C ASN A 149 -10.76 -4.31 17.22
N ASN A 150 -10.40 -5.54 17.55
CA ASN A 150 -9.83 -5.91 18.85
C ASN A 150 -8.31 -5.78 18.90
N SER A 151 -7.68 -5.15 17.92
CA SER A 151 -6.24 -4.94 17.94
C SER A 151 -5.87 -4.15 19.20
N PRO A 152 -4.96 -4.64 20.04
CA PRO A 152 -4.55 -3.94 21.26
C PRO A 152 -3.76 -2.65 20.95
N SER A 153 -3.42 -2.41 19.71
CA SER A 153 -2.64 -1.26 19.25
C SER A 153 -3.10 -0.85 17.86
N GLN A 154 -3.42 0.43 17.70
CA GLN A 154 -3.59 1.08 16.40
C GLN A 154 -2.22 1.43 15.78
N ASN A 155 -1.13 1.15 16.48
CA ASN A 155 0.20 1.39 15.98
C ASN A 155 0.53 0.38 14.87
N PRO A 156 1.18 0.83 13.82
CA PRO A 156 1.65 -0.04 12.76
C PRO A 156 2.62 -1.09 13.31
N VAL A 157 2.50 -2.29 12.77
CA VAL A 157 3.46 -3.37 13.02
C VAL A 157 4.36 -3.45 11.81
N ASP A 158 5.66 -3.44 12.02
CA ASP A 158 6.61 -3.64 10.94
C ASP A 158 6.35 -4.99 10.27
N ALA A 159 6.14 -4.97 8.96
CA ALA A 159 6.10 -6.20 8.19
C ALA A 159 7.52 -6.77 8.09
N ALA A 160 7.62 -8.08 8.16
CA ALA A 160 8.91 -8.76 8.03
C ALA A 160 9.55 -8.44 6.67
N ALA A 161 10.85 -8.12 6.70
CA ALA A 161 11.63 -7.96 5.48
C ALA A 161 11.82 -9.35 4.81
N ASP A 162 11.49 -9.42 3.51
CA ASP A 162 11.77 -10.62 2.71
C ASP A 162 13.14 -10.50 2.05
N TRP A 163 13.98 -11.51 2.26
CA TRP A 163 15.29 -11.61 1.65
C TRP A 163 15.23 -12.60 0.48
N GLY A 164 15.57 -12.14 -0.69
CA GLY A 164 15.69 -12.98 -1.88
C GLY A 164 17.10 -12.95 -2.46
N TYR A 165 17.69 -14.11 -2.70
CA TYR A 165 18.92 -14.26 -3.48
C TYR A 165 18.62 -15.08 -4.72
N ALA A 166 19.02 -14.57 -5.89
CA ALA A 166 19.08 -15.33 -7.13
C ALA A 166 20.55 -15.44 -7.57
N ILE A 167 21.03 -16.66 -7.77
CA ILE A 167 22.35 -16.98 -8.32
C ILE A 167 22.16 -17.67 -9.65
#